data_2034b6a12ac5b984fcdd09e3c213d910
#
_entry.id   2034b6a12ac5b984fcdd09e3c213d910
#
_cell.length_a   1.000
_cell.length_b   1.000
_cell.length_c   1.000
_cell.angle_alpha   90.00
_cell.angle_beta   90.00
_cell.angle_gamma   90.00
#
_symmetry.space_group_name_H-M   'P 1'
#
loop_
_entity.id
_entity.type
_entity.pdbx_description
1 polymer ?
#
loop_
_entity_poly.entity_id
_entity_poly.type
_entity_poly.pdbx_seq_one_letter_code
_entity_poly.pdbx_strand_id
1 'polypeptide(L)'
;MRAVLVLLLVSAAFAQAPTFQPAGTMSQLMVDIIYPASDAIFYAFREPPKNEHEWNILQGQALIVAESGNLLMMPSRARDQDKWMADAKLLVEVGAAAYKAAKAKNLDGINALNQQLNDACVTCHQDYRPNYRRRTPAAGKQ
;
A
#
# COMPACT_ATOMS: atom_id res chain seq x y z
N MET A 1 8.48 11.35 68.37
CA MET A 1 7.72 10.82 67.27
C MET A 1 8.47 11.09 65.96
N ARG A 2 9.08 10.10 65.33
CA ARG A 2 9.83 10.22 64.07
C ARG A 2 8.91 9.78 62.92
N ALA A 3 8.50 10.71 62.09
CA ALA A 3 7.72 10.40 60.88
C ALA A 3 8.66 9.86 59.81
N VAL A 4 8.47 8.60 59.41
CA VAL A 4 9.18 7.96 58.27
C VAL A 4 8.39 8.29 57.01
N LEU A 5 8.95 9.12 56.14
CA LEU A 5 8.40 9.46 54.83
C LEU A 5 8.78 8.35 53.85
N VAL A 6 7.85 7.48 53.51
CA VAL A 6 8.05 6.42 52.46
C VAL A 6 7.81 7.06 51.11
N LEU A 7 8.88 7.32 50.34
CA LEU A 7 8.81 7.72 48.93
C LEU A 7 8.52 6.51 48.07
N LEU A 8 7.30 6.40 47.55
CA LEU A 8 6.92 5.43 46.53
C LEU A 8 7.44 5.93 45.17
N LEU A 9 8.54 5.33 44.69
CA LEU A 9 9.03 5.49 43.33
C LEU A 9 8.13 4.68 42.39
N VAL A 10 7.21 5.35 41.71
CA VAL A 10 6.44 4.75 40.60
C VAL A 10 7.36 4.70 39.38
N SER A 11 7.95 3.56 39.13
CA SER A 11 8.69 3.29 37.89
C SER A 11 7.69 3.18 36.73
N ALA A 12 7.55 4.24 35.94
CA ALA A 12 6.82 4.19 34.68
C ALA A 12 7.62 3.31 33.70
N ALA A 13 7.19 2.07 33.51
CA ALA A 13 7.69 1.20 32.46
C ALA A 13 7.24 1.80 31.12
N PHE A 14 8.13 2.52 30.44
CA PHE A 14 7.91 2.90 29.05
C PHE A 14 7.92 1.63 28.20
N ALA A 15 6.75 1.14 27.81
CA ALA A 15 6.63 0.10 26.81
C ALA A 15 7.29 0.61 25.52
N GLN A 16 8.42 0.02 25.14
CA GLN A 16 9.06 0.35 23.87
C GLN A 16 8.11 -0.04 22.74
N ALA A 17 7.79 0.93 21.88
CA ALA A 17 7.02 0.67 20.68
C ALA A 17 7.74 -0.40 19.82
N PRO A 18 7.01 -1.36 19.22
CA PRO A 18 7.63 -2.38 18.39
C PRO A 18 8.41 -1.73 17.25
N THR A 19 9.66 -2.19 17.05
CA THR A 19 10.51 -1.71 15.96
C THR A 19 10.17 -2.46 14.69
N PHE A 20 9.61 -1.77 13.69
CA PHE A 20 9.38 -2.32 12.36
C PHE A 20 10.66 -2.27 11.53
N GLN A 21 11.05 -3.40 10.92
CA GLN A 21 12.24 -3.48 10.08
C GLN A 21 11.86 -3.76 8.63
N PRO A 22 12.22 -2.89 7.68
CA PRO A 22 12.04 -3.18 6.26
C PRO A 22 12.94 -4.36 5.84
N ALA A 23 12.35 -5.39 5.24
CA ALA A 23 13.11 -6.51 4.68
C ALA A 23 13.78 -6.17 3.34
N GLY A 24 13.23 -5.20 2.62
CA GLY A 24 13.74 -4.74 1.33
C GLY A 24 13.72 -3.23 1.19
N THR A 25 14.40 -2.75 0.15
CA THR A 25 14.42 -1.34 -0.24
C THR A 25 13.06 -0.89 -0.76
N MET A 26 12.84 0.42 -0.86
CA MET A 26 11.64 0.99 -1.50
C MET A 26 11.49 0.52 -2.95
N SER A 27 12.59 0.45 -3.70
CA SER A 27 12.57 -0.02 -5.09
C SER A 27 12.12 -1.49 -5.19
N GLN A 28 12.61 -2.36 -4.30
CA GLN A 28 12.19 -3.76 -4.25
C GLN A 28 10.71 -3.88 -3.86
N LEU A 29 10.24 -3.12 -2.88
CA LEU A 29 8.82 -3.11 -2.54
C LEU A 29 7.95 -2.73 -3.76
N MET A 30 8.36 -1.70 -4.53
CA MET A 30 7.64 -1.28 -5.72
C MET A 30 7.68 -2.31 -6.86
N VAL A 31 8.87 -2.84 -7.17
CA VAL A 31 9.08 -3.67 -8.36
C VAL A 31 8.70 -5.14 -8.12
N ASP A 32 9.02 -5.66 -6.94
CA ASP A 32 8.89 -7.10 -6.68
C ASP A 32 7.56 -7.46 -6.00
N ILE A 33 6.87 -6.47 -5.41
CA ILE A 33 5.63 -6.71 -4.65
C ILE A 33 4.46 -5.92 -5.23
N ILE A 34 4.53 -4.57 -5.24
CA ILE A 34 3.38 -3.74 -5.60
C ILE A 34 3.07 -3.84 -7.10
N TYR A 35 4.09 -3.75 -7.95
CA TYR A 35 3.89 -3.77 -9.40
C TYR A 35 3.22 -5.07 -9.89
N PRO A 36 3.73 -6.28 -9.63
CA PRO A 36 3.09 -7.50 -10.12
C PRO A 36 1.68 -7.71 -9.54
N ALA A 37 1.46 -7.30 -8.29
CA ALA A 37 0.14 -7.40 -7.67
C ALA A 37 -0.87 -6.42 -8.28
N SER A 38 -0.45 -5.19 -8.57
CA SER A 38 -1.29 -4.19 -9.25
C SER A 38 -1.57 -4.59 -10.69
N ASP A 39 -0.57 -5.14 -11.39
CA ASP A 39 -0.67 -5.61 -12.76
C ASP A 39 -1.75 -6.69 -12.90
N ALA A 40 -1.79 -7.63 -11.96
CA ALA A 40 -2.83 -8.67 -11.92
C ALA A 40 -4.25 -8.09 -11.83
N ILE A 41 -4.44 -6.99 -11.09
CA ILE A 41 -5.73 -6.30 -11.00
C ILE A 41 -6.05 -5.58 -12.32
N PHE A 42 -5.10 -4.84 -12.89
CA PHE A 42 -5.28 -4.11 -14.14
C PHE A 42 -5.63 -5.02 -15.32
N TYR A 43 -5.05 -6.21 -15.36
CA TYR A 43 -5.27 -7.17 -16.46
C TYR A 43 -6.41 -8.16 -16.22
N ALA A 44 -7.02 -8.20 -15.03
CA ALA A 44 -8.07 -9.15 -14.68
C ALA A 44 -9.27 -9.13 -15.65
N PHE A 45 -9.58 -7.97 -16.24
CA PHE A 45 -10.66 -7.87 -17.22
C PHE A 45 -10.27 -8.46 -18.60
N ARG A 46 -8.99 -8.38 -19.00
CA ARG A 46 -8.49 -8.93 -20.27
C ARG A 46 -8.27 -10.44 -20.18
N GLU A 47 -7.84 -10.89 -19.00
CA GLU A 47 -7.57 -12.28 -18.68
C GLU A 47 -8.40 -12.70 -17.45
N PRO A 48 -9.72 -12.89 -17.61
CA PRO A 48 -10.59 -13.19 -16.49
C PRO A 48 -10.26 -14.52 -15.83
N PRO A 49 -10.32 -14.59 -14.48
CA PRO A 49 -10.18 -15.85 -13.76
C PRO A 49 -11.22 -16.88 -14.22
N LYS A 50 -10.79 -18.09 -14.56
CA LYS A 50 -11.61 -19.16 -15.16
C LYS A 50 -12.14 -20.16 -14.13
N ASN A 51 -11.51 -20.21 -12.96
CA ASN A 51 -11.82 -21.19 -11.92
C ASN A 51 -11.55 -20.61 -10.52
N GLU A 52 -11.95 -21.36 -9.50
CA GLU A 52 -11.81 -20.96 -8.07
C GLU A 52 -10.37 -20.66 -7.70
N HIS A 53 -9.42 -21.43 -8.20
CA HIS A 53 -8.01 -21.25 -7.90
C HIS A 53 -7.50 -19.90 -8.42
N GLU A 54 -7.86 -19.52 -9.64
CA GLU A 54 -7.45 -18.25 -10.25
C GLU A 54 -8.11 -17.05 -9.53
N TRP A 55 -9.39 -17.20 -9.11
CA TRP A 55 -10.04 -16.19 -8.27
C TRP A 55 -9.33 -16.01 -6.92
N ASN A 56 -8.89 -17.11 -6.31
CA ASN A 56 -8.13 -17.04 -5.05
C ASN A 56 -6.76 -16.37 -5.23
N ILE A 57 -6.10 -16.60 -6.37
CA ILE A 57 -4.86 -15.89 -6.73
C ILE A 57 -5.14 -14.38 -6.83
N LEU A 58 -6.17 -13.98 -7.59
CA LEU A 58 -6.50 -12.57 -7.75
C LEU A 58 -6.88 -11.89 -6.42
N GLN A 59 -7.58 -12.61 -5.53
CA GLN A 59 -7.82 -12.15 -4.16
C GLN A 59 -6.51 -11.88 -3.42
N GLY A 60 -5.55 -12.82 -3.52
CA GLY A 60 -4.23 -12.68 -2.91
C GLY A 60 -3.49 -11.45 -3.43
N GLN A 61 -3.50 -11.23 -4.75
CA GLN A 61 -2.87 -10.05 -5.36
C GLN A 61 -3.50 -8.74 -4.86
N ALA A 62 -4.84 -8.68 -4.81
CA ALA A 62 -5.53 -7.50 -4.30
C ALA A 62 -5.21 -7.23 -2.80
N LEU A 63 -5.10 -8.28 -1.99
CA LEU A 63 -4.68 -8.16 -0.60
C LEU A 63 -3.23 -7.66 -0.48
N ILE A 64 -2.32 -8.14 -1.34
CA ILE A 64 -0.94 -7.65 -1.41
C ILE A 64 -0.91 -6.14 -1.70
N VAL A 65 -1.72 -5.65 -2.62
CA VAL A 65 -1.83 -4.20 -2.90
C VAL A 65 -2.29 -3.44 -1.66
N ALA A 66 -3.34 -3.90 -0.99
CA ALA A 66 -3.84 -3.26 0.23
C ALA A 66 -2.79 -3.22 1.35
N GLU A 67 -2.17 -4.35 1.66
CA GLU A 67 -1.17 -4.45 2.72
C GLU A 67 0.12 -3.68 2.37
N SER A 68 0.45 -3.56 1.08
CA SER A 68 1.57 -2.74 0.65
C SER A 68 1.42 -1.26 1.02
N GLY A 69 0.20 -0.73 1.01
CA GLY A 69 -0.08 0.62 1.52
C GLY A 69 0.32 0.76 2.99
N ASN A 70 0.02 -0.24 3.83
CA ASN A 70 0.45 -0.29 5.23
C ASN A 70 1.98 -0.34 5.35
N LEU A 71 2.65 -1.11 4.48
CA LEU A 71 4.12 -1.15 4.43
C LEU A 71 4.74 0.19 4.05
N LEU A 72 4.09 0.99 3.21
CA LEU A 72 4.53 2.34 2.87
C LEU A 72 4.41 3.31 4.05
N MET A 73 3.45 3.12 4.94
CA MET A 73 3.23 3.94 6.14
C MET A 73 4.17 3.61 7.31
N MET A 74 5.02 2.58 7.19
CA MET A 74 6.01 2.27 8.24
C MET A 74 6.91 3.49 8.49
N PRO A 75 7.24 3.81 9.75
CA PRO A 75 8.09 4.96 10.11
C PRO A 75 9.42 5.02 9.35
N SER A 76 10.01 3.86 9.04
CA SER A 76 11.26 3.74 8.29
C SER A 76 11.13 3.98 6.77
N ARG A 77 9.89 4.08 6.24
CA ARG A 77 9.58 4.29 4.82
C ARG A 77 8.85 5.59 4.55
N ALA A 78 8.05 6.06 5.49
CA ALA A 78 7.29 7.30 5.35
C ALA A 78 8.21 8.50 5.08
N ARG A 79 7.82 9.36 4.14
CA ARG A 79 8.56 10.57 3.77
C ARG A 79 8.07 11.79 4.54
N ASP A 80 6.79 11.82 4.85
CA ASP A 80 6.11 12.80 5.70
C ASP A 80 4.88 12.17 6.35
N GLN A 81 4.24 12.90 7.25
CA GLN A 81 3.07 12.43 8.00
C GLN A 81 1.73 12.89 7.41
N ASP A 82 1.76 13.70 6.36
CA ASP A 82 0.57 14.29 5.74
C ASP A 82 0.28 13.62 4.39
N LYS A 83 0.91 14.13 3.33
CA LYS A 83 0.61 13.71 1.95
C LYS A 83 1.03 12.28 1.67
N TRP A 84 2.21 11.85 2.13
CA TRP A 84 2.64 10.47 2.00
C TRP A 84 1.65 9.49 2.63
N MET A 85 1.19 9.80 3.84
CA MET A 85 0.23 8.94 4.55
C MET A 85 -1.13 8.91 3.86
N ALA A 86 -1.57 10.05 3.31
CA ALA A 86 -2.81 10.12 2.53
C ALA A 86 -2.71 9.28 1.24
N ASP A 87 -1.62 9.42 0.48
CA ASP A 87 -1.40 8.66 -0.75
C ASP A 87 -1.28 7.14 -0.49
N ALA A 88 -0.59 6.74 0.59
CA ALA A 88 -0.50 5.34 0.98
C ALA A 88 -1.86 4.74 1.38
N LYS A 89 -2.73 5.53 2.03
CA LYS A 89 -4.10 5.12 2.35
C LYS A 89 -4.95 4.86 1.11
N LEU A 90 -4.80 5.66 0.05
CA LEU A 90 -5.51 5.41 -1.21
C LEU A 90 -5.18 4.02 -1.77
N LEU A 91 -3.91 3.59 -1.65
CA LEU A 91 -3.51 2.25 -2.08
C LEU A 91 -4.16 1.16 -1.20
N VAL A 92 -4.23 1.36 0.11
CA VAL A 92 -4.95 0.45 1.03
C VAL A 92 -6.42 0.34 0.63
N GLU A 93 -7.09 1.46 0.41
CA GLU A 93 -8.51 1.52 0.12
C GLU A 93 -8.88 0.83 -1.20
N VAL A 94 -8.14 1.13 -2.27
CA VAL A 94 -8.39 0.51 -3.58
C VAL A 94 -8.05 -0.98 -3.57
N GLY A 95 -6.95 -1.38 -2.93
CA GLY A 95 -6.60 -2.80 -2.77
C GLY A 95 -7.64 -3.57 -1.97
N ALA A 96 -8.16 -3.00 -0.87
CA ALA A 96 -9.22 -3.60 -0.07
C ALA A 96 -10.54 -3.71 -0.84
N ALA A 97 -10.87 -2.72 -1.68
CA ALA A 97 -12.05 -2.78 -2.55
C ALA A 97 -11.88 -3.87 -3.62
N ALA A 98 -10.71 -3.97 -4.24
CA ALA A 98 -10.41 -5.01 -5.22
C ALA A 98 -10.46 -6.41 -4.58
N TYR A 99 -9.95 -6.58 -3.35
CA TYR A 99 -10.06 -7.83 -2.60
C TYR A 99 -11.52 -8.25 -2.39
N LYS A 100 -12.39 -7.32 -1.97
CA LYS A 100 -13.82 -7.59 -1.80
C LYS A 100 -14.50 -7.98 -3.12
N ALA A 101 -14.17 -7.28 -4.20
CA ALA A 101 -14.71 -7.57 -5.53
C ALA A 101 -14.24 -8.95 -6.02
N ALA A 102 -12.96 -9.28 -5.86
CA ALA A 102 -12.40 -10.59 -6.23
C ALA A 102 -13.03 -11.72 -5.41
N LYS A 103 -13.22 -11.52 -4.09
CA LYS A 103 -13.90 -12.48 -3.22
C LYS A 103 -15.36 -12.73 -3.64
N ALA A 104 -16.03 -11.70 -4.15
CA ALA A 104 -17.37 -11.81 -4.71
C ALA A 104 -17.39 -12.29 -6.16
N LYS A 105 -16.23 -12.56 -6.78
CA LYS A 105 -16.06 -12.89 -8.20
C LYS A 105 -16.69 -11.85 -9.15
N ASN A 106 -16.69 -10.60 -8.72
CA ASN A 106 -17.26 -9.47 -9.44
C ASN A 106 -16.20 -8.81 -10.32
N LEU A 107 -16.06 -9.30 -11.56
CA LEU A 107 -15.08 -8.81 -12.52
C LEU A 107 -15.32 -7.35 -12.92
N ASP A 108 -16.58 -6.95 -13.09
CA ASP A 108 -16.94 -5.57 -13.43
C ASP A 108 -16.58 -4.62 -12.27
N GLY A 109 -16.79 -5.07 -11.03
CA GLY A 109 -16.37 -4.33 -9.84
C GLY A 109 -14.85 -4.14 -9.78
N ILE A 110 -14.06 -5.14 -10.18
CA ILE A 110 -12.59 -5.01 -10.28
C ILE A 110 -12.22 -4.02 -11.38
N ASN A 111 -12.82 -4.13 -12.56
CA ASN A 111 -12.54 -3.26 -13.68
C ASN A 111 -12.87 -1.78 -13.37
N ALA A 112 -13.93 -1.53 -12.62
CA ALA A 112 -14.32 -0.19 -12.20
C ALA A 112 -13.28 0.48 -11.26
N LEU A 113 -12.41 -0.30 -10.60
CA LEU A 113 -11.36 0.20 -9.72
C LEU A 113 -10.07 0.58 -10.45
N ASN A 114 -9.92 0.25 -11.72
CA ASN A 114 -8.67 0.49 -12.48
C ASN A 114 -8.24 1.95 -12.48
N GLN A 115 -9.17 2.88 -12.65
CA GLN A 115 -8.84 4.31 -12.61
C GLN A 115 -8.37 4.72 -11.21
N GLN A 116 -9.07 4.31 -10.17
CA GLN A 116 -8.70 4.62 -8.78
C GLN A 116 -7.34 4.04 -8.40
N LEU A 117 -7.03 2.83 -8.84
CA LEU A 117 -5.73 2.20 -8.63
C LEU A 117 -4.62 2.97 -9.36
N ASN A 118 -4.85 3.35 -10.62
CA ASN A 118 -3.91 4.19 -11.37
C ASN A 118 -3.66 5.52 -10.66
N ASP A 119 -4.71 6.19 -10.19
CA ASP A 119 -4.60 7.49 -9.53
C ASP A 119 -3.83 7.38 -8.21
N ALA A 120 -4.05 6.34 -7.42
CA ALA A 120 -3.26 6.07 -6.21
C ALA A 120 -1.75 5.95 -6.51
N CYS A 121 -1.39 5.29 -7.63
CA CYS A 121 0.01 5.19 -8.04
C CYS A 121 0.58 6.52 -8.55
N VAL A 122 -0.14 7.18 -9.45
CA VAL A 122 0.32 8.39 -10.14
C VAL A 122 0.48 9.55 -9.16
N THR A 123 -0.48 9.77 -8.28
CA THR A 123 -0.45 10.87 -7.30
C THR A 123 0.79 10.80 -6.42
N CYS A 124 1.06 9.65 -5.81
CA CYS A 124 2.25 9.44 -4.99
C CYS A 124 3.55 9.58 -5.81
N HIS A 125 3.62 8.97 -7.00
CA HIS A 125 4.81 9.02 -7.84
C HIS A 125 5.14 10.41 -8.38
N GLN A 126 4.16 11.28 -8.58
CA GLN A 126 4.39 12.66 -9.00
C GLN A 126 5.19 13.45 -7.96
N ASP A 127 4.98 13.18 -6.69
CA ASP A 127 5.62 13.93 -5.61
C ASP A 127 6.90 13.27 -5.09
N TYR A 128 6.92 11.94 -5.02
CA TYR A 128 7.98 11.21 -4.32
C TYR A 128 8.92 10.39 -5.19
N ARG A 129 8.58 10.15 -6.47
CA ARG A 129 9.47 9.43 -7.38
C ARG A 129 10.34 10.41 -8.17
N PRO A 130 11.66 10.40 -7.96
CA PRO A 130 12.57 11.26 -8.72
C PRO A 130 12.43 11.04 -10.24
N ASN A 131 12.36 12.12 -11.00
CA ASN A 131 12.29 12.10 -12.47
C ASN A 131 11.03 11.44 -13.08
N TYR A 132 9.98 11.18 -12.31
CA TYR A 132 8.74 10.63 -12.83
C TYR A 132 8.15 11.48 -13.97
N ARG A 133 8.13 12.80 -13.80
CA ARG A 133 7.62 13.77 -14.80
C ARG A 133 8.45 13.86 -16.08
N ARG A 134 9.72 13.41 -16.07
CA ARG A 134 10.58 13.48 -17.27
C ARG A 134 10.30 12.38 -18.29
N ARG A 135 9.49 11.39 -17.96
CA ARG A 135 9.14 10.27 -18.84
C ARG A 135 7.84 10.46 -19.63
N THR A 136 7.17 11.62 -19.51
CA THR A 136 6.09 11.95 -20.45
C THR A 136 6.72 12.03 -21.85
N PRO A 137 6.33 11.19 -22.81
CA PRO A 137 6.82 11.34 -24.18
C PRO A 137 6.51 12.77 -24.64
N ALA A 138 7.51 13.46 -25.19
CA ALA A 138 7.25 14.72 -25.84
C ALA A 138 6.10 14.48 -26.82
N ALA A 139 5.00 15.24 -26.67
CA ALA A 139 3.88 15.17 -27.59
C ALA A 139 4.45 15.21 -29.00
N GLY A 140 4.24 14.14 -29.77
CA GLY A 140 4.80 13.99 -31.10
C GLY A 140 4.47 15.23 -31.92
N LYS A 141 5.51 15.87 -32.44
CA LYS A 141 5.36 16.81 -33.55
C LYS A 141 4.81 15.98 -34.70
N GLN A 142 3.52 16.18 -35.00
CA GLN A 142 2.94 15.81 -36.28
C GLN A 142 3.52 16.70 -37.37
#